data_722c55b702433bd91b9fb8b887b59f9d
#
_entry.id   722c55b702433bd91b9fb8b887b59f9d
#
_cell.length_a   1.000
_cell.length_b   1.000
_cell.length_c   1.000
_cell.angle_alpha   90.00
_cell.angle_beta   90.00
_cell.angle_gamma   90.00
#
_symmetry.space_group_name_H-M   'P 1'
#
loop_
_entity.id
_entity.type
_entity.pdbx_description
1 polymer ?
#
loop_
_entity_poly.entity_id
_entity_poly.type
_entity_poly.pdbx_seq_one_letter_code
_entity_poly.pdbx_strand_id
1 'polypeptide(L)'
;MKTLRLFGIALLTVLMSVAFSSCSKSDDDNNGGGGSSASIEGTWYATSQTWYDWDNEKNAPDYSDSYNITDRETFIFTKTERGYRLRYIYKEKGSSKEAESVYDLIQNSENDYKAGNNRIVFKSIKSNSLELEWWDSYYGKNGTTEYGVINLTK
;
A
#
# COMPACT_ATOMS: atom_id res chain seq x y z
N MET A 1 -68.83 14.29 -21.74
CA MET A 1 -67.83 15.34 -21.94
C MET A 1 -66.78 15.27 -20.85
N LYS A 2 -65.64 14.68 -21.09
CA LYS A 2 -64.39 14.92 -20.37
C LYS A 2 -63.30 14.15 -21.08
N THR A 3 -62.45 14.85 -21.73
CA THR A 3 -61.36 14.39 -22.56
C THR A 3 -60.22 13.81 -21.71
N LEU A 4 -59.90 12.55 -21.98
CA LEU A 4 -58.77 11.87 -21.42
C LEU A 4 -57.51 12.26 -22.19
N ARG A 5 -56.58 12.94 -21.55
CA ARG A 5 -55.26 13.25 -22.13
C ARG A 5 -54.27 12.15 -21.75
N LEU A 6 -53.92 11.32 -22.69
CA LEU A 6 -52.81 10.39 -22.59
C LEU A 6 -51.50 11.17 -22.69
N PHE A 7 -50.72 11.18 -21.63
CA PHE A 7 -49.31 11.56 -21.67
C PHE A 7 -48.49 10.30 -21.89
N GLY A 8 -47.95 10.20 -23.09
CA GLY A 8 -46.96 9.16 -23.42
C GLY A 8 -45.64 9.45 -22.70
N ILE A 9 -45.26 8.55 -21.84
CA ILE A 9 -43.89 8.55 -21.26
C ILE A 9 -42.97 7.81 -22.23
N ALA A 10 -42.15 8.58 -22.94
CA ALA A 10 -41.06 7.99 -23.71
C ALA A 10 -39.94 7.55 -22.76
N LEU A 11 -39.83 6.24 -22.55
CA LEU A 11 -38.76 5.63 -21.80
C LEU A 11 -37.50 5.60 -22.69
N LEU A 12 -36.61 6.56 -22.46
CA LEU A 12 -35.32 6.62 -23.11
C LEU A 12 -34.35 5.68 -22.39
N THR A 13 -34.26 4.44 -22.84
CA THR A 13 -33.24 3.49 -22.39
C THR A 13 -31.91 3.84 -23.02
N VAL A 14 -31.07 4.54 -22.29
CA VAL A 14 -29.65 4.73 -22.66
C VAL A 14 -28.90 3.46 -22.29
N LEU A 15 -28.64 2.62 -23.28
CA LEU A 15 -27.72 1.52 -23.19
C LEU A 15 -26.28 2.09 -23.19
N MET A 16 -25.71 2.28 -22.03
CA MET A 16 -24.25 2.49 -21.93
C MET A 16 -23.55 1.14 -22.13
N SER A 17 -23.15 0.90 -23.35
CA SER A 17 -22.20 -0.16 -23.67
C SER A 17 -20.82 0.22 -23.15
N VAL A 18 -20.44 -0.36 -22.01
CA VAL A 18 -19.06 -0.29 -21.51
C VAL A 18 -18.23 -1.19 -22.40
N ALA A 19 -17.54 -0.62 -23.36
CA ALA A 19 -16.54 -1.32 -24.14
C ALA A 19 -15.33 -1.61 -23.22
N PHE A 20 -15.21 -2.85 -22.78
CA PHE A 20 -13.96 -3.36 -22.25
C PHE A 20 -12.99 -3.51 -23.42
N SER A 21 -12.21 -2.47 -23.71
CA SER A 21 -11.07 -2.64 -24.59
C SER A 21 -9.93 -3.29 -23.82
N SER A 22 -9.86 -4.60 -23.95
CA SER A 22 -8.65 -5.36 -23.71
C SER A 22 -7.61 -4.92 -24.74
N CYS A 23 -6.64 -4.12 -24.32
CA CYS A 23 -5.41 -3.91 -25.09
C CYS A 23 -4.26 -4.57 -24.37
N SER A 24 -3.96 -5.78 -24.83
CA SER A 24 -2.62 -6.34 -24.75
C SER A 24 -1.79 -5.72 -25.87
N LYS A 25 -0.68 -5.05 -25.52
CA LYS A 25 0.55 -4.95 -26.33
C LYS A 25 1.65 -4.31 -25.52
N SER A 26 2.66 -5.09 -25.26
CA SER A 26 4.11 -5.01 -25.56
C SER A 26 4.72 -3.62 -25.74
N ASP A 27 5.75 -3.43 -24.91
CA ASP A 27 7.01 -2.72 -25.15
C ASP A 27 7.00 -1.51 -26.07
N ASP A 28 7.29 -0.33 -25.51
CA ASP A 28 8.42 0.50 -25.91
C ASP A 28 8.53 1.73 -25.01
N ASP A 29 9.78 2.07 -24.69
CA ASP A 29 10.18 3.30 -24.03
C ASP A 29 9.67 4.53 -24.81
N ASN A 30 8.96 5.46 -24.14
CA ASN A 30 9.29 6.88 -24.18
C ASN A 30 8.32 7.75 -23.36
N ASN A 31 8.90 8.54 -22.51
CA ASN A 31 8.57 9.83 -21.93
C ASN A 31 7.28 10.53 -22.43
N GLY A 32 6.33 10.76 -21.51
CA GLY A 32 5.22 11.68 -21.75
C GLY A 32 4.00 11.47 -20.86
N GLY A 33 3.95 12.09 -19.70
CA GLY A 33 2.82 12.61 -18.95
C GLY A 33 1.45 11.90 -19.06
N GLY A 34 1.17 11.01 -18.12
CA GLY A 34 -0.14 10.39 -17.96
C GLY A 34 -0.01 9.19 -17.04
N GLY A 35 0.55 9.39 -15.84
CA GLY A 35 0.82 8.31 -14.91
C GLY A 35 -0.49 7.68 -14.42
N SER A 36 -0.80 6.48 -14.86
CA SER A 36 -1.58 5.58 -14.04
C SER A 36 -0.70 5.29 -12.82
N SER A 37 -0.99 5.96 -11.70
CA SER A 37 -0.29 5.71 -10.44
C SER A 37 -0.42 4.24 -10.13
N ALA A 38 0.71 3.52 -10.11
CA ALA A 38 0.71 2.11 -9.77
C ALA A 38 0.06 1.95 -8.40
N SER A 39 -0.92 1.05 -8.30
CA SER A 39 -1.64 0.82 -7.05
C SER A 39 -0.81 -0.04 -6.11
N ILE A 40 -0.75 0.36 -4.84
CA ILE A 40 -0.16 -0.48 -3.78
C ILE A 40 -1.09 -1.65 -3.39
N GLU A 41 -2.34 -1.62 -3.84
CA GLU A 41 -3.33 -2.65 -3.54
C GLU A 41 -2.90 -4.02 -4.07
N GLY A 42 -3.15 -5.06 -3.28
CA GLY A 42 -2.84 -6.45 -3.62
C GLY A 42 -1.85 -7.11 -2.66
N THR A 43 -1.35 -8.27 -3.08
CA THR A 43 -0.42 -9.09 -2.30
C THR A 43 1.01 -8.85 -2.79
N TRP A 44 1.88 -8.57 -1.84
CA TRP A 44 3.29 -8.30 -2.03
C TRP A 44 4.13 -9.21 -1.15
N TYR A 45 5.32 -9.56 -1.62
CA TYR A 45 6.24 -10.42 -0.92
C TYR A 45 7.55 -9.69 -0.67
N ALA A 46 8.06 -9.76 0.55
CA ALA A 46 9.34 -9.15 0.88
C ALA A 46 10.47 -9.85 0.10
N THR A 47 11.31 -9.05 -0.55
CA THR A 47 12.55 -9.51 -1.19
C THR A 47 13.77 -9.16 -0.36
N SER A 48 13.68 -8.08 0.42
CA SER A 48 14.66 -7.72 1.43
C SER A 48 14.01 -6.83 2.49
N GLN A 49 14.48 -6.96 3.70
CA GLN A 49 14.14 -6.09 4.82
C GLN A 49 15.41 -5.84 5.62
N THR A 50 15.75 -4.58 5.81
CA THR A 50 16.86 -4.17 6.65
C THR A 50 16.31 -3.25 7.73
N TRP A 51 16.57 -3.61 8.97
CA TRP A 51 16.13 -2.87 10.13
C TRP A 51 17.33 -2.31 10.87
N TYR A 52 17.16 -1.14 11.46
CA TYR A 52 18.14 -0.38 12.21
C TYR A 52 17.55 0.04 13.54
N ASP A 53 18.33 0.00 14.59
CA ASP A 53 17.98 0.65 15.86
C ASP A 53 17.88 2.16 15.65
N TRP A 54 17.09 2.82 16.48
CA TRP A 54 16.93 4.27 16.40
C TRP A 54 17.75 4.99 17.48
N ASP A 55 18.67 5.84 17.04
CA ASP A 55 19.44 6.70 17.91
C ASP A 55 18.61 7.96 18.26
N ASN A 56 18.08 8.00 19.47
CA ASN A 56 17.23 9.10 19.94
C ASN A 56 18.02 10.40 20.16
N GLU A 57 19.33 10.34 20.42
CA GLU A 57 20.16 11.53 20.60
C GLU A 57 20.40 12.23 19.26
N LYS A 58 20.66 11.46 18.22
CA LYS A 58 20.84 11.96 16.85
C LYS A 58 19.52 12.14 16.10
N ASN A 59 18.42 11.59 16.63
CA ASN A 59 17.12 11.51 15.95
C ASN A 59 17.23 10.92 14.53
N ALA A 60 17.94 9.81 14.42
CA ALA A 60 18.28 9.14 13.17
C ALA A 60 18.49 7.63 13.37
N PRO A 61 18.37 6.81 12.30
CA PRO A 61 18.73 5.40 12.38
C PRO A 61 20.22 5.24 12.73
N ASP A 62 20.52 4.28 13.60
CA ASP A 62 21.89 3.85 13.82
C ASP A 62 22.31 2.84 12.75
N TYR A 63 22.92 3.33 11.69
CA TYR A 63 23.36 2.49 10.59
C TYR A 63 24.53 1.56 10.94
N SER A 64 25.13 1.69 12.12
CA SER A 64 26.19 0.78 12.58
C SER A 64 25.63 -0.51 13.16
N ASP A 65 24.36 -0.51 13.60
CA ASP A 65 23.66 -1.69 14.09
C ASP A 65 22.44 -1.97 13.21
N SER A 66 22.53 -3.05 12.44
CA SER A 66 21.47 -3.45 11.53
C SER A 66 21.27 -4.96 11.51
N TYR A 67 20.02 -5.38 11.32
CA TYR A 67 19.69 -6.78 11.07
C TYR A 67 18.82 -6.93 9.83
N ASN A 68 18.97 -8.06 9.15
CA ASN A 68 18.19 -8.38 7.98
C ASN A 68 17.19 -9.49 8.29
N ILE A 69 15.96 -9.33 7.81
CA ILE A 69 14.97 -10.39 7.78
C ILE A 69 15.07 -11.06 6.42
N THR A 70 15.38 -12.37 6.43
CA THR A 70 15.58 -13.17 5.20
C THR A 70 14.38 -14.04 4.87
N ASP A 71 13.43 -14.18 5.79
CA ASP A 71 12.20 -14.91 5.55
C ASP A 71 11.31 -14.14 4.56
N ARG A 72 10.65 -14.90 3.69
CA ARG A 72 9.70 -14.33 2.75
C ARG A 72 8.40 -13.99 3.48
N GLU A 73 8.27 -12.75 3.86
CA GLU A 73 7.08 -12.24 4.52
C GLU A 73 6.09 -11.68 3.50
N THR A 74 4.81 -11.66 3.88
CA THR A 74 3.73 -11.27 2.98
C THR A 74 3.02 -10.03 3.49
N PHE A 75 2.85 -9.05 2.61
CA PHE A 75 2.16 -7.80 2.83
C PHE A 75 0.93 -7.73 1.92
N ILE A 76 -0.26 -7.67 2.49
CA ILE A 76 -1.51 -7.58 1.73
C ILE A 76 -2.16 -6.23 2.01
N PHE A 77 -2.19 -5.38 0.98
CA PHE A 77 -2.81 -4.06 1.06
C PHE A 77 -4.20 -4.09 0.43
N THR A 78 -5.20 -3.69 1.18
CA THR A 78 -6.59 -3.54 0.73
C THR A 78 -6.99 -2.07 0.87
N LYS A 79 -7.53 -1.46 -0.19
CA LYS A 79 -8.00 -0.08 -0.18
C LYS A 79 -9.15 0.09 0.82
N THR A 80 -9.13 1.20 1.55
CA THR A 80 -10.19 1.64 2.46
C THR A 80 -10.54 3.11 2.19
N GLU A 81 -11.58 3.62 2.80
CA GLU A 81 -11.96 5.04 2.66
C GLU A 81 -10.90 6.02 3.17
N ARG A 82 -10.07 5.59 4.16
CA ARG A 82 -9.10 6.44 4.83
C ARG A 82 -7.64 6.16 4.43
N GLY A 83 -7.42 5.23 3.52
CA GLY A 83 -6.09 4.79 3.10
C GLY A 83 -6.08 3.32 2.73
N TYR A 84 -5.41 2.50 3.52
CA TYR A 84 -5.32 1.06 3.29
C TYR A 84 -5.43 0.27 4.59
N ARG A 85 -5.81 -0.99 4.47
CA ARG A 85 -5.59 -2.02 5.51
C ARG A 85 -4.43 -2.89 5.05
N LEU A 86 -3.42 -3.02 5.91
CA LEU A 86 -2.30 -3.93 5.73
C LEU A 86 -2.51 -5.16 6.61
N ARG A 87 -2.47 -6.33 6.00
CA ARG A 87 -2.26 -7.61 6.68
C ARG A 87 -0.82 -8.02 6.44
N TYR A 88 -0.05 -8.11 7.52
CA TYR A 88 1.36 -8.47 7.53
C TYR A 88 1.51 -9.87 8.10
N ILE A 89 1.93 -10.82 7.26
CA ILE A 89 2.08 -12.23 7.61
C ILE A 89 3.58 -12.53 7.65
N TYR A 90 4.03 -13.00 8.79
CA TYR A 90 5.44 -13.22 9.10
C TYR A 90 5.64 -14.48 9.94
N LYS A 91 6.89 -14.91 10.09
CA LYS A 91 7.26 -15.97 11.02
C LYS A 91 7.98 -15.37 12.21
N GLU A 92 7.54 -15.70 13.40
CA GLU A 92 8.26 -15.35 14.61
C GLU A 92 9.60 -16.08 14.65
N LYS A 93 10.63 -15.41 15.13
CA LYS A 93 11.98 -15.95 15.25
C LYS A 93 11.97 -17.26 16.03
N GLY A 94 12.46 -18.33 15.41
CA GLY A 94 12.50 -19.69 16.00
C GLY A 94 11.17 -20.47 15.95
N SER A 95 10.14 -19.93 15.27
CA SER A 95 8.86 -20.59 15.05
C SER A 95 8.72 -21.07 13.61
N SER A 96 8.07 -22.21 13.41
CA SER A 96 7.62 -22.63 12.07
C SER A 96 6.21 -22.15 11.73
N LYS A 97 5.52 -21.51 12.70
CA LYS A 97 4.17 -21.01 12.52
C LYS A 97 4.19 -19.60 12.00
N GLU A 98 3.28 -19.31 11.08
CA GLU A 98 3.00 -17.96 10.64
C GLU A 98 2.18 -17.21 11.69
N ALA A 99 2.51 -15.96 11.88
CA ALA A 99 1.74 -14.99 12.66
C ALA A 99 1.22 -13.90 11.72
N GLU A 100 0.18 -13.21 12.14
CA GLU A 100 -0.42 -12.12 11.38
C GLU A 100 -0.59 -10.89 12.27
N SER A 101 -0.20 -9.74 11.73
CA SER A 101 -0.54 -8.43 12.28
C SER A 101 -1.37 -7.63 11.29
N VAL A 102 -2.37 -6.90 11.80
CA VAL A 102 -3.25 -6.08 10.97
C VAL A 102 -3.12 -4.62 11.37
N TYR A 103 -2.89 -3.76 10.38
CA TYR A 103 -2.74 -2.32 10.55
C TYR A 103 -3.72 -1.57 9.66
N ASP A 104 -4.45 -0.61 10.22
CA ASP A 104 -5.18 0.37 9.44
C ASP A 104 -4.23 1.54 9.13
N LEU A 105 -3.87 1.68 7.86
CA LEU A 105 -3.02 2.74 7.35
C LEU A 105 -3.87 3.96 7.04
N ILE A 106 -3.79 4.96 7.89
CA ILE A 106 -4.51 6.22 7.73
C ILE A 106 -3.60 7.20 7.01
N GLN A 107 -4.04 7.69 5.88
CA GLN A 107 -3.26 8.61 5.05
C GLN A 107 -3.09 9.96 5.74
N ASN A 108 -1.85 10.40 5.94
CA ASN A 108 -1.48 11.73 6.42
C ASN A 108 -1.21 12.69 5.26
N SER A 109 -0.45 12.22 4.27
CA SER A 109 -0.15 12.92 3.02
C SER A 109 0.09 11.93 1.91
N GLU A 110 0.44 12.38 0.70
CA GLU A 110 0.79 11.49 -0.39
C GLU A 110 1.91 10.51 0.05
N ASN A 111 1.63 9.22 -0.06
CA ASN A 111 2.54 8.12 0.29
C ASN A 111 2.98 8.01 1.77
N ASP A 112 2.45 8.84 2.68
CA ASP A 112 2.75 8.83 4.12
C ASP A 112 1.51 8.42 4.92
N TYR A 113 1.66 7.40 5.75
CA TYR A 113 0.57 6.76 6.48
C TYR A 113 0.91 6.57 7.95
N LYS A 114 -0.11 6.79 8.79
CA LYS A 114 -0.10 6.41 10.21
C LYS A 114 -0.70 5.00 10.35
N ALA A 115 0.00 4.12 11.04
CA ALA A 115 -0.41 2.74 11.32
C ALA A 115 -0.35 2.45 12.83
N GLY A 116 -1.37 2.85 13.57
CA GLY A 116 -1.32 2.84 15.03
C GLY A 116 -0.27 3.82 15.56
N ASN A 117 0.77 3.30 16.23
CA ASN A 117 1.93 4.10 16.68
C ASN A 117 3.03 4.19 15.60
N ASN A 118 2.94 3.44 14.54
CA ASN A 118 3.95 3.37 13.49
C ASN A 118 3.69 4.39 12.38
N ARG A 119 4.75 4.74 11.65
CA ARG A 119 4.67 5.52 10.42
C ARG A 119 5.20 4.67 9.27
N ILE A 120 4.49 4.69 8.14
CA ILE A 120 4.88 3.97 6.93
C ILE A 120 4.89 4.97 5.77
N VAL A 121 5.99 4.99 5.02
CA VAL A 121 6.12 5.85 3.83
C VAL A 121 6.45 4.97 2.62
N PHE A 122 5.66 5.07 1.57
CA PHE A 122 5.95 4.42 0.29
C PHE A 122 6.91 5.30 -0.52
N LYS A 123 8.13 4.81 -0.75
CA LYS A 123 9.22 5.55 -1.43
C LYS A 123 9.19 5.38 -2.93
N SER A 124 8.87 4.17 -3.39
CA SER A 124 8.82 3.84 -4.81
C SER A 124 7.69 2.86 -5.07
N ILE A 125 6.76 3.21 -5.94
CA ILE A 125 5.60 2.39 -6.29
C ILE A 125 5.66 2.13 -7.79
N LYS A 126 5.88 0.87 -8.18
CA LYS A 126 5.85 0.41 -9.57
C LYS A 126 4.84 -0.73 -9.70
N SER A 127 4.57 -1.17 -10.89
CA SER A 127 3.56 -2.23 -11.15
C SER A 127 3.82 -3.52 -10.38
N ASN A 128 5.10 -3.90 -10.22
CA ASN A 128 5.53 -5.16 -9.61
C ASN A 128 6.61 -5.02 -8.55
N SER A 129 7.00 -3.79 -8.19
CA SER A 129 7.95 -3.53 -7.11
C SER A 129 7.49 -2.35 -6.26
N LEU A 130 7.70 -2.46 -4.96
CA LEU A 130 7.32 -1.48 -3.96
C LEU A 130 8.44 -1.36 -2.94
N GLU A 131 8.89 -0.15 -2.66
CA GLU A 131 9.80 0.15 -1.55
C GLU A 131 9.06 0.98 -0.52
N LEU A 132 9.14 0.57 0.74
CA LEU A 132 8.59 1.31 1.85
C LEU A 132 9.59 1.47 2.99
N GLU A 133 9.44 2.55 3.72
CA GLU A 133 10.10 2.80 4.97
C GLU A 133 9.10 2.64 6.11
N TRP A 134 9.54 2.02 7.20
CA TRP A 134 8.73 1.79 8.39
C TRP A 134 9.46 2.34 9.61
N TRP A 135 8.83 3.28 10.31
CA TRP A 135 9.27 3.74 11.63
C TRP A 135 8.40 3.09 12.68
N ASP A 136 8.97 2.18 13.47
CA ASP A 136 8.25 1.60 14.59
C ASP A 136 8.13 2.62 15.73
N SER A 137 6.98 2.61 16.39
CA SER A 137 6.66 3.49 17.52
C SER A 137 6.81 5.01 17.28
N TYR A 138 6.87 5.48 16.03
CA TYR A 138 7.06 6.89 15.65
C TYR A 138 6.14 7.86 16.40
N TYR A 139 4.86 7.50 16.54
CA TYR A 139 3.87 8.28 17.29
C TYR A 139 3.73 7.81 18.76
N GLY A 140 4.57 6.88 19.18
CA GLY A 140 4.58 6.34 20.52
C GLY A 140 5.10 7.35 21.55
N LYS A 141 4.86 7.03 22.83
CA LYS A 141 5.23 7.92 23.95
C LYS A 141 6.73 8.14 24.08
N ASN A 142 7.52 7.17 23.64
CA ASN A 142 9.00 7.19 23.70
C ASN A 142 9.65 7.52 22.35
N GLY A 143 8.85 7.83 21.32
CA GLY A 143 9.32 8.08 19.96
C GLY A 143 9.69 6.81 19.22
N THR A 144 10.33 6.98 18.07
CA THR A 144 10.76 5.86 17.20
C THR A 144 11.75 4.97 17.92
N THR A 145 11.58 3.65 17.77
CA THR A 145 12.47 2.63 18.36
C THR A 145 13.30 1.91 17.31
N GLU A 146 12.73 1.67 16.13
CA GLU A 146 13.38 1.00 15.01
C GLU A 146 12.97 1.65 13.70
N TYR A 147 13.84 1.55 12.70
CA TYR A 147 13.62 2.02 11.34
C TYR A 147 13.90 0.90 10.35
N GLY A 148 12.94 0.58 9.51
CA GLY A 148 13.05 -0.47 8.50
C GLY A 148 12.96 0.07 7.07
N VAL A 149 13.79 -0.48 6.19
CA VAL A 149 13.69 -0.34 4.73
C VAL A 149 13.28 -1.69 4.15
N ILE A 150 12.14 -1.73 3.49
CA ILE A 150 11.49 -2.97 3.04
C ILE A 150 11.26 -2.88 1.53
N ASN A 151 11.79 -3.85 0.80
CA ASN A 151 11.57 -4.01 -0.63
C ASN A 151 10.62 -5.18 -0.88
N LEU A 152 9.57 -4.92 -1.67
CA LEU A 152 8.51 -5.85 -1.96
C LEU A 152 8.36 -6.09 -3.46
N THR A 153 7.89 -7.27 -3.84
CA THR A 153 7.50 -7.63 -5.22
C THR A 153 6.14 -8.33 -5.23
N LYS A 154 5.44 -8.24 -6.34
CA LYS A 154 4.22 -9.02 -6.62
C LYS A 154 4.53 -10.41 -7.11
#